data_3d2308dec513cc106dc52785545f97e0
#
_entry.id   3d2308dec513cc106dc52785545f97e0
#
_cell.length_a   1.000
_cell.length_b   1.000
_cell.length_c   1.000
_cell.angle_alpha   90.00
_cell.angle_beta   90.00
_cell.angle_gamma   90.00
#
_symmetry.space_group_name_H-M   'P 1'
#
loop_
_entity.id
_entity.type
_entity.pdbx_description
1 polymer ?
#
loop_
_entity_poly.entity_id
_entity_poly.type
_entity_poly.pdbx_seq_one_letter_code
_entity_poly.pdbx_strand_id
1 'polypeptide(L)'
;MLIQLIAVGKLKERWMRDGFAEYEKRLSRYCKFTLTELPESKLPDDPNDAEIAQALEHEGKAILQAARGKLVALCIEGTPRSSEQLAAVLEQAGVTGESAVTFVIGSSFGLADAVKRQADLKLSMSPMTFPHQLARILLMEQIYRAFQINSGGKYHK
;
A
#
# COMPACT_ATOMS: atom_id res chain seq x y z
N MET A 1 6.36 11.60 11.04
CA MET A 1 5.76 10.28 10.83
C MET A 1 6.40 9.62 9.60
N LEU A 2 6.67 8.34 9.68
CA LEU A 2 7.15 7.54 8.56
C LEU A 2 5.96 6.97 7.79
N ILE A 3 5.94 7.13 6.48
CA ILE A 3 5.06 6.37 5.60
C ILE A 3 5.91 5.30 4.91
N GLN A 4 5.56 4.06 5.12
CA GLN A 4 6.20 2.93 4.47
C GLN A 4 5.23 2.32 3.45
N LEU A 5 5.72 2.01 2.27
CA LEU A 5 5.02 1.18 1.31
C LEU A 5 5.77 -0.14 1.15
N ILE A 6 5.10 -1.24 1.41
CA ILE A 6 5.59 -2.58 1.11
C ILE A 6 4.85 -3.07 -0.13
N ALA A 7 5.56 -3.45 -1.14
CA ALA A 7 4.99 -3.97 -2.38
C ALA A 7 5.67 -5.29 -2.76
N VAL A 8 4.89 -6.27 -3.18
CA VAL A 8 5.40 -7.53 -3.72
C VAL A 8 5.64 -7.35 -5.21
N GLY A 9 6.87 -7.56 -5.65
CA GLY A 9 7.29 -7.34 -7.02
C GLY A 9 7.86 -5.95 -7.27
N LYS A 10 8.24 -5.69 -8.53
CA LYS A 10 8.85 -4.43 -8.97
C LYS A 10 8.02 -3.78 -10.06
N LEU A 11 8.14 -2.46 -10.18
CA LEU A 11 7.61 -1.73 -11.33
C LEU A 11 8.47 -2.03 -12.56
N LYS A 12 7.87 -2.61 -13.60
CA LYS A 12 8.56 -3.05 -14.81
C LYS A 12 8.59 -1.97 -15.89
N GLU A 13 7.50 -1.20 -16.01
CA GLU A 13 7.36 -0.17 -17.03
C GLU A 13 8.03 1.13 -16.61
N ARG A 14 8.78 1.74 -17.52
CA ARG A 14 9.48 3.00 -17.24
C ARG A 14 8.52 4.12 -16.83
N TRP A 15 7.40 4.27 -17.52
CA TRP A 15 6.44 5.32 -17.20
C TRP A 15 5.82 5.15 -15.81
N MET A 16 5.65 3.92 -15.33
CA MET A 16 5.21 3.64 -13.98
C MET A 16 6.28 4.01 -12.94
N ARG A 17 7.55 3.68 -13.21
CA ARG A 17 8.66 4.09 -12.35
C ARG A 17 8.77 5.61 -12.26
N ASP A 18 8.63 6.29 -13.39
CA ASP A 18 8.68 7.76 -13.45
C ASP A 18 7.51 8.38 -12.69
N GLY A 19 6.30 7.84 -12.85
CA GLY A 19 5.11 8.28 -12.12
C GLY A 19 5.24 8.07 -10.61
N PHE A 20 5.75 6.91 -10.20
CA PHE A 20 6.01 6.62 -8.78
C PHE A 20 7.02 7.60 -8.19
N ALA A 21 8.14 7.81 -8.88
CA ALA A 21 9.20 8.74 -8.45
C ALA A 21 8.68 10.19 -8.30
N GLU A 22 7.76 10.62 -9.16
CA GLU A 22 7.15 11.94 -9.05
C GLU A 22 6.37 12.10 -7.74
N TYR A 23 5.55 11.12 -7.36
CA TYR A 23 4.81 11.18 -6.10
C TYR A 23 5.71 11.00 -4.89
N GLU A 24 6.73 10.16 -4.95
CA GLU A 24 7.74 10.05 -3.92
C GLU A 24 8.41 11.41 -3.65
N LYS A 25 8.80 12.11 -4.71
CA LYS A 25 9.35 13.47 -4.62
C LYS A 25 8.36 14.44 -3.97
N ARG A 26 7.11 14.41 -4.35
CA ARG A 26 6.08 15.28 -3.75
C ARG A 26 5.88 14.98 -2.27
N LEU A 27 5.85 13.70 -1.90
CA LEU A 27 5.68 13.25 -0.51
C LEU A 27 6.84 13.67 0.40
N SER A 28 8.04 13.81 -0.12
CA SER A 28 9.24 14.15 0.67
C SER A 28 9.11 15.46 1.46
N ARG A 29 8.18 16.33 1.06
CA ARG A 29 7.89 17.59 1.75
C ARG A 29 7.00 17.41 2.99
N TYR A 30 6.32 16.29 3.11
CA TYR A 30 5.28 16.06 4.13
C TYR A 30 5.65 14.97 5.12
N CYS A 31 6.39 13.98 4.70
CA CYS A 31 6.74 12.84 5.53
C CYS A 31 8.07 12.22 5.11
N LYS A 32 8.62 11.41 6.00
CA LYS A 32 9.65 10.45 5.61
C LYS A 32 8.97 9.29 4.92
N PHE A 33 9.39 8.99 3.70
CA PHE A 33 8.83 7.88 2.91
C PHE A 33 9.88 6.79 2.70
N THR A 34 9.46 5.53 2.76
CA THR A 34 10.29 4.39 2.42
C THR A 34 9.52 3.38 1.58
N LEU A 35 10.15 2.85 0.56
CA LEU A 35 9.66 1.74 -0.24
C LEU A 35 10.43 0.47 0.10
N THR A 36 9.70 -0.61 0.38
CA THR A 36 10.26 -1.95 0.53
C THR A 36 9.64 -2.84 -0.55
N GLU A 37 10.42 -3.21 -1.54
CA GLU A 37 9.98 -4.17 -2.56
C GLU A 37 10.43 -5.57 -2.15
N LEU A 38 9.46 -6.48 -2.02
CA LEU A 38 9.71 -7.88 -1.71
C LEU A 38 9.64 -8.72 -2.97
N PRO A 39 10.47 -9.75 -3.11
CA PRO A 39 10.43 -10.61 -4.28
C PRO A 39 9.11 -11.36 -4.35
N GLU A 40 8.53 -11.41 -5.54
CA GLU A 40 7.35 -12.24 -5.82
C GLU A 40 7.74 -13.72 -5.81
N SER A 41 6.93 -14.56 -5.17
CA SER A 41 7.17 -15.99 -5.15
C SER A 41 7.01 -16.58 -6.55
N LYS A 42 7.94 -17.46 -6.93
CA LYS A 42 7.87 -18.17 -8.21
C LYS A 42 6.76 -19.19 -8.18
N LEU A 43 5.88 -19.12 -9.16
CA LEU A 43 4.78 -20.05 -9.36
C LEU A 43 4.87 -20.67 -10.76
N PRO A 44 4.37 -21.91 -10.97
CA PRO A 44 4.20 -22.47 -12.29
C PRO A 44 3.17 -21.66 -13.11
N ASP A 45 3.11 -21.86 -14.41
CA ASP A 45 2.24 -21.09 -15.32
C ASP A 45 0.75 -21.24 -14.99
N ASP A 46 0.34 -22.42 -14.48
CA ASP A 46 -1.03 -22.69 -14.05
C ASP A 46 -1.01 -23.23 -12.60
N PRO A 47 -0.79 -22.36 -11.61
CA PRO A 47 -0.68 -22.79 -10.22
C PRO A 47 -2.03 -23.25 -9.66
N ASN A 48 -2.02 -24.32 -8.87
CA ASN A 48 -3.18 -24.74 -8.11
C ASN A 48 -3.36 -23.88 -6.82
N ASP A 49 -4.51 -24.04 -6.17
CA ASP A 49 -4.84 -23.25 -4.98
C ASP A 49 -3.84 -23.45 -3.83
N ALA A 50 -3.31 -24.66 -3.66
CA ALA A 50 -2.32 -24.94 -2.63
C ALA A 50 -0.98 -24.25 -2.90
N GLU A 51 -0.54 -24.21 -4.15
CA GLU A 51 0.67 -23.51 -4.57
C GLU A 51 0.54 -22.00 -4.38
N ILE A 52 -0.61 -21.44 -4.74
CA ILE A 52 -0.92 -20.01 -4.51
C ILE A 52 -0.93 -19.70 -3.02
N ALA A 53 -1.59 -20.50 -2.19
CA ALA A 53 -1.66 -20.30 -0.75
C ALA A 53 -0.27 -20.35 -0.09
N GLN A 54 0.59 -21.27 -0.53
CA GLN A 54 1.97 -21.37 -0.03
C GLN A 54 2.81 -20.16 -0.42
N ALA A 55 2.67 -19.68 -1.66
CA ALA A 55 3.35 -18.48 -2.14
C ALA A 55 2.93 -17.25 -1.33
N LEU A 56 1.63 -17.06 -1.12
CA LEU A 56 1.10 -15.95 -0.33
C LEU A 56 1.53 -16.01 1.13
N GLU A 57 1.58 -17.20 1.73
CA GLU A 57 2.07 -17.38 3.10
C GLU A 57 3.54 -16.97 3.22
N HIS A 58 4.38 -17.36 2.28
CA HIS A 58 5.78 -16.98 2.25
C HIS A 58 5.95 -15.46 2.11
N GLU A 59 5.25 -14.84 1.17
CA GLU A 59 5.23 -13.39 0.98
C GLU A 59 4.69 -12.67 2.22
N GLY A 60 3.63 -13.21 2.83
CA GLY A 60 2.99 -12.66 4.02
C GLY A 60 3.91 -12.61 5.23
N LYS A 61 4.73 -13.63 5.45
CA LYS A 61 5.75 -13.62 6.52
C LYS A 61 6.76 -12.50 6.34
N ALA A 62 7.26 -12.32 5.11
CA ALA A 62 8.19 -11.24 4.79
C ALA A 62 7.54 -9.85 4.98
N ILE A 63 6.29 -9.68 4.57
CA ILE A 63 5.53 -8.46 4.77
C ILE A 63 5.42 -8.12 6.26
N LEU A 64 4.97 -9.07 7.08
CA LEU A 64 4.76 -8.84 8.51
C LEU A 64 6.06 -8.56 9.26
N GLN A 65 7.18 -9.15 8.83
CA GLN A 65 8.49 -8.86 9.40
C GLN A 65 8.99 -7.45 9.05
N ALA A 66 8.64 -6.95 7.86
CA ALA A 66 9.09 -5.65 7.37
C ALA A 66 8.18 -4.49 7.82
N ALA A 67 6.92 -4.76 8.14
CA ALA A 67 5.92 -3.74 8.48
C ALA A 67 6.25 -3.01 9.78
N ARG A 68 5.97 -1.72 9.82
CA ARG A 68 6.21 -0.84 10.98
C ARG A 68 4.96 -0.04 11.31
N GLY A 69 4.66 0.09 12.60
CA GLY A 69 3.53 0.88 13.08
C GLY A 69 2.18 0.36 12.59
N LYS A 70 1.28 1.27 12.27
CA LYS A 70 -0.07 0.94 11.83
C LYS A 70 -0.05 0.29 10.45
N LEU A 71 -0.69 -0.87 10.31
CA LEU A 71 -0.71 -1.65 9.07
C LEU A 71 -2.01 -1.44 8.29
N VAL A 72 -1.89 -0.98 7.06
CA VAL A 72 -2.99 -0.80 6.11
C VAL A 72 -2.80 -1.74 4.93
N ALA A 73 -3.65 -2.73 4.81
CA ALA A 73 -3.60 -3.71 3.72
C ALA A 73 -4.56 -3.31 2.59
N LEU A 74 -4.04 -3.16 1.36
CA LEU A 74 -4.88 -2.96 0.18
C LEU A 74 -5.46 -4.30 -0.26
N CYS A 75 -6.78 -4.37 -0.27
CA CYS A 75 -7.50 -5.54 -0.76
C CYS A 75 -8.90 -5.16 -1.25
N ILE A 76 -9.39 -5.88 -2.26
CA ILE A 76 -10.71 -5.59 -2.87
C ILE A 76 -11.84 -5.72 -1.85
N GLU A 77 -11.77 -6.72 -0.97
CA GLU A 77 -12.75 -6.98 0.09
C GLU A 77 -12.63 -6.03 1.29
N GLY A 78 -11.73 -5.07 1.24
CA GLY A 78 -11.56 -4.09 2.31
C GLY A 78 -12.68 -3.07 2.38
N THR A 79 -12.59 -2.16 3.33
CA THR A 79 -13.52 -1.05 3.49
C THR A 79 -13.21 0.06 2.50
N PRO A 80 -14.14 0.43 1.62
CA PRO A 80 -13.98 1.62 0.76
C PRO A 80 -13.84 2.88 1.60
N ARG A 81 -12.93 3.75 1.21
CA ARG A 81 -12.72 5.06 1.84
C ARG A 81 -12.64 6.15 0.78
N SER A 82 -13.20 7.29 1.08
CA SER A 82 -12.96 8.51 0.28
C SER A 82 -11.56 9.05 0.55
N SER A 83 -11.10 9.96 -0.29
CA SER A 83 -9.81 10.63 -0.08
C SER A 83 -9.75 11.35 1.27
N GLU A 84 -10.84 12.00 1.68
CA GLU A 84 -10.96 12.68 2.96
C GLU A 84 -10.93 11.69 4.13
N GLN A 85 -11.54 10.52 3.98
CA GLN A 85 -11.50 9.47 5.01
C GLN A 85 -10.10 8.88 5.15
N LEU A 86 -9.35 8.73 4.05
CA LEU A 86 -7.96 8.31 4.11
C LEU A 86 -7.09 9.39 4.78
N ALA A 87 -7.34 10.67 4.46
CA ALA A 87 -6.67 11.78 5.10
C ALA A 87 -6.89 11.75 6.63
N ALA A 88 -8.12 11.51 7.08
CA ALA A 88 -8.46 11.39 8.50
C ALA A 88 -7.73 10.20 9.17
N VAL A 89 -7.55 9.08 8.46
CA VAL A 89 -6.76 7.94 8.99
C VAL A 89 -5.32 8.34 9.28
N LEU A 90 -4.67 9.08 8.36
CA LEU A 90 -3.30 9.54 8.54
C LEU A 90 -3.19 10.61 9.63
N GLU A 91 -4.13 11.53 9.69
CA GLU A 91 -4.18 12.54 10.74
C GLU A 91 -4.32 11.90 12.13
N GLN A 92 -5.27 10.98 12.26
CA GLN A 92 -5.49 10.26 13.51
C GLN A 92 -4.25 9.47 13.95
N ALA A 93 -3.56 8.81 13.03
CA ALA A 93 -2.32 8.12 13.34
C ALA A 93 -1.27 9.09 13.91
N GLY A 94 -1.15 10.30 13.35
CA GLY A 94 -0.27 11.34 13.87
C GLY A 94 -0.68 11.81 15.27
N VAL A 95 -1.97 12.04 15.50
CA VAL A 95 -2.52 12.48 16.78
C VAL A 95 -2.33 11.41 17.88
N THR A 96 -2.49 10.14 17.54
CA THR A 96 -2.30 9.03 18.50
C THR A 96 -0.84 8.66 18.74
N GLY A 97 0.10 9.36 18.10
CA GLY A 97 1.53 9.15 18.31
C GLY A 97 2.10 7.96 17.54
N GLU A 98 1.42 7.50 16.51
CA GLU A 98 1.99 6.46 15.65
C GLU A 98 3.27 6.96 14.96
N SER A 99 4.34 6.22 15.14
CA SER A 99 5.63 6.57 14.53
C SER A 99 5.67 6.27 13.02
N ALA A 100 4.86 5.32 12.59
CA ALA A 100 4.80 4.87 11.20
C ALA A 100 3.41 4.38 10.80
N VAL A 101 3.09 4.54 9.50
CA VAL A 101 1.96 3.86 8.85
C VAL A 101 2.52 3.10 7.66
N THR A 102 2.28 1.80 7.64
CA THR A 102 2.70 0.91 6.56
C THR A 102 1.52 0.56 5.67
N PHE A 103 1.61 0.88 4.40
CA PHE A 103 0.68 0.40 3.37
C PHE A 103 1.27 -0.84 2.69
N VAL A 104 0.44 -1.83 2.41
CA VAL A 104 0.87 -3.06 1.75
C VAL A 104 0.06 -3.33 0.51
N ILE A 105 0.77 -3.59 -0.59
CA ILE A 105 0.19 -4.07 -1.85
C ILE A 105 0.79 -5.44 -2.14
N GLY A 106 -0.07 -6.45 -2.32
CA GLY A 106 0.34 -7.80 -2.65
C GLY A 106 0.71 -8.01 -4.12
N SER A 107 0.98 -9.25 -4.46
CA SER A 107 1.17 -9.70 -5.83
C SER A 107 -0.16 -9.75 -6.60
N SER A 108 -0.11 -10.24 -7.85
CA SER A 108 -1.30 -10.45 -8.68
C SER A 108 -2.34 -11.39 -8.04
N PHE A 109 -1.93 -12.26 -7.12
CA PHE A 109 -2.81 -13.14 -6.35
C PHE A 109 -3.29 -12.52 -5.03
N GLY A 110 -2.92 -11.28 -4.75
CA GLY A 110 -3.33 -10.55 -3.55
C GLY A 110 -2.41 -10.76 -2.36
N LEU A 111 -3.00 -10.76 -1.17
CA LEU A 111 -2.32 -10.86 0.11
C LEU A 111 -2.73 -12.13 0.87
N ALA A 112 -1.81 -12.67 1.65
CA ALA A 112 -2.11 -13.76 2.57
C ALA A 112 -3.17 -13.35 3.60
N ASP A 113 -4.02 -14.28 4.01
CA ASP A 113 -5.04 -14.05 5.04
C ASP A 113 -4.44 -13.56 6.37
N ALA A 114 -3.25 -14.05 6.72
CA ALA A 114 -2.54 -13.61 7.94
C ALA A 114 -2.24 -12.10 7.91
N VAL A 115 -1.84 -11.56 6.77
CA VAL A 115 -1.59 -10.11 6.61
C VAL A 115 -2.90 -9.34 6.78
N LYS A 116 -3.98 -9.80 6.14
CA LYS A 116 -5.29 -9.15 6.23
C LYS A 116 -5.85 -9.17 7.66
N ARG A 117 -5.67 -10.28 8.38
CA ARG A 117 -6.12 -10.39 9.79
C ARG A 117 -5.34 -9.47 10.73
N GLN A 118 -4.05 -9.28 10.49
CA GLN A 118 -3.21 -8.43 11.33
C GLN A 118 -3.27 -6.94 10.93
N ALA A 119 -3.86 -6.62 9.79
CA ALA A 119 -4.01 -5.24 9.37
C ALA A 119 -4.96 -4.46 10.30
N ASP A 120 -4.55 -3.26 10.69
CA ASP A 120 -5.40 -2.32 11.43
C ASP A 120 -6.53 -1.77 10.55
N LEU A 121 -6.27 -1.69 9.25
CA LEU A 121 -7.25 -1.30 8.24
C LEU A 121 -7.06 -2.14 6.99
N LYS A 122 -8.16 -2.74 6.53
CA LYS A 122 -8.23 -3.29 5.16
C LYS A 122 -8.87 -2.23 4.28
N LEU A 123 -8.07 -1.67 3.37
CA LEU A 123 -8.47 -0.58 2.51
C LEU A 123 -8.83 -1.09 1.12
N SER A 124 -10.04 -0.80 0.66
CA SER A 124 -10.43 -0.95 -0.75
C SER A 124 -10.38 0.39 -1.45
N MET A 125 -9.63 0.48 -2.53
CA MET A 125 -9.58 1.68 -3.36
C MET A 125 -10.78 1.79 -4.28
N SER A 126 -11.36 0.68 -4.70
CA SER A 126 -12.48 0.61 -5.62
C SER A 126 -13.02 -0.82 -5.70
N PRO A 127 -14.32 -1.02 -6.02
CA PRO A 127 -14.83 -2.32 -6.42
C PRO A 127 -14.21 -2.84 -7.72
N MET A 128 -13.64 -1.95 -8.53
CA MET A 128 -12.90 -2.33 -9.74
C MET A 128 -11.54 -2.92 -9.38
N THR A 129 -11.09 -3.86 -10.18
CA THR A 129 -9.74 -4.43 -10.07
C THR A 129 -8.76 -3.60 -10.89
N PHE A 130 -7.68 -3.18 -10.27
CA PHE A 130 -6.56 -2.51 -10.93
C PHE A 130 -5.35 -3.45 -10.99
N PRO A 131 -4.53 -3.38 -12.05
CA PRO A 131 -3.22 -4.03 -12.03
C PRO A 131 -2.45 -3.57 -10.79
N HIS A 132 -1.81 -4.51 -10.07
CA HIS A 132 -1.16 -4.19 -8.79
C HIS A 132 -0.05 -3.12 -8.92
N GLN A 133 0.65 -3.06 -10.05
CA GLN A 133 1.66 -2.03 -10.31
C GLN A 133 1.04 -0.63 -10.49
N LEU A 134 -0.09 -0.54 -11.20
CA LEU A 134 -0.82 0.72 -11.36
C LEU A 134 -1.46 1.15 -10.03
N ALA A 135 -2.02 0.22 -9.27
CA ALA A 135 -2.58 0.49 -7.94
C ALA A 135 -1.55 1.11 -7.00
N ARG A 136 -0.27 0.73 -7.13
CA ARG A 136 0.84 1.33 -6.37
C ARG A 136 0.96 2.82 -6.62
N ILE A 137 0.86 3.25 -7.88
CA ILE A 137 0.95 4.67 -8.25
C ILE A 137 -0.28 5.43 -7.76
N LEU A 138 -1.48 4.84 -7.93
CA LEU A 138 -2.73 5.43 -7.45
C LEU A 138 -2.72 5.60 -5.94
N LEU A 139 -2.19 4.64 -5.20
CA LEU A 139 -2.04 4.74 -3.75
C LEU A 139 -1.08 5.88 -3.37
N MET A 140 0.05 6.00 -4.05
CA MET A 140 0.99 7.10 -3.81
C MET A 140 0.34 8.47 -4.03
N GLU A 141 -0.47 8.60 -5.08
CA GLU A 141 -1.25 9.81 -5.33
C GLU A 141 -2.22 10.08 -4.19
N GLN A 142 -2.94 9.06 -3.71
CA GLN A 142 -3.90 9.22 -2.63
C GLN A 142 -3.23 9.54 -1.29
N ILE A 143 -2.07 9.00 -1.00
CA ILE A 143 -1.30 9.37 0.20
C ILE A 143 -0.87 10.84 0.11
N TYR A 144 -0.35 11.27 -1.04
CA TYR A 144 -0.01 12.67 -1.28
C TYR A 144 -1.23 13.58 -1.11
N ARG A 145 -2.36 13.21 -1.71
CA ARG A 145 -3.64 13.93 -1.59
C ARG A 145 -4.09 14.05 -0.14
N ALA A 146 -3.95 12.98 0.65
CA ALA A 146 -4.29 13.00 2.07
C ALA A 146 -3.46 14.05 2.86
N PHE A 147 -2.16 14.14 2.60
CA PHE A 147 -1.33 15.20 3.21
C PHE A 147 -1.74 16.60 2.73
N GLN A 148 -2.14 16.75 1.46
CA GLN A 148 -2.66 18.02 0.95
C GLN A 148 -3.95 18.44 1.65
N ILE A 149 -4.87 17.50 1.85
CA ILE A 149 -6.12 17.74 2.58
C ILE A 149 -5.81 18.20 4.02
N ASN A 150 -4.98 17.45 4.73
CA ASN A 150 -4.65 17.72 6.14
C ASN A 150 -3.89 19.03 6.35
N SER A 151 -3.13 19.48 5.35
CA SER A 151 -2.41 20.76 5.41
C SER A 151 -3.20 21.96 4.88
N GLY A 152 -4.43 21.78 4.46
CA GLY A 152 -5.24 22.83 3.85
C GLY A 152 -4.80 23.25 2.44
N GLY A 153 -4.08 22.38 1.74
CA GLY A 153 -3.63 22.61 0.38
C GLY A 153 -4.77 22.66 -0.63
N LYS A 154 -4.52 23.27 -1.78
CA LYS A 154 -5.53 23.46 -2.86
C LYS A 154 -5.59 22.32 -3.87
N TYR A 155 -4.85 21.25 -3.64
CA TYR A 155 -4.74 20.13 -4.58
C TYR A 155 -6.05 19.33 -4.69
N HIS A 156 -6.69 19.07 -3.57
CA HIS A 156 -7.98 18.37 -3.54
C HIS A 156 -9.12 19.34 -3.81
N LYS A 157 -9.97 18.95 -4.75
CA LYS A 157 -11.14 19.77 -5.17
C LYS A 157 -12.43 18.98 -5.07
#